data_a0406b841656318072142ca8644b5819
#
_entry.id   a0406b841656318072142ca8644b5819
#
_cell.length_a   1.000
_cell.length_b   1.000
_cell.length_c   1.000
_cell.angle_alpha   90.00
_cell.angle_beta   90.00
_cell.angle_gamma   90.00
#
_symmetry.space_group_name_H-M   'P 1'
#
loop_
_entity.id
_entity.type
_entity.pdbx_description
1 polymer ?
#
loop_
_entity_poly.entity_id
_entity_poly.type
_entity_poly.pdbx_seq_one_letter_code
_entity_poly.pdbx_strand_id
1 'polypeptide(L)'
;LLSRRQRQMCIRDSYNGGFHHSKIMMVDSLFCTVGSTNLNSRSLRYDYEVNAFIFDKETTHELSSMFEDDKKDSTLLTKEEYKKRSAWKRFVGWFANMFTPFL
;
A
#
# COMPACT_ATOMS: atom_id res chain seq x y z
N LEU A 1 -23.59 1.53 1.04
CA LEU A 1 -23.42 0.59 2.18
C LEU A 1 -22.19 -0.32 2.00
N LEU A 2 -21.91 -0.81 0.80
CA LEU A 2 -20.70 -1.57 0.48
C LEU A 2 -19.42 -0.74 0.67
N SER A 3 -19.44 0.55 0.33
CA SER A 3 -18.28 1.43 0.45
C SER A 3 -17.82 1.68 1.89
N ARG A 4 -18.72 1.64 2.88
CA ARG A 4 -18.36 1.76 4.31
C ARG A 4 -17.70 0.48 4.85
N ARG A 5 -18.19 -0.69 4.45
CA ARG A 5 -17.58 -1.98 4.83
C ARG A 5 -16.20 -2.14 4.19
N GLN A 6 -16.03 -1.77 2.94
CA GLN A 6 -14.73 -1.81 2.27
C GLN A 6 -13.70 -0.88 2.94
N ARG A 7 -14.08 0.32 3.39
CA ARG A 7 -13.18 1.20 4.15
C ARG A 7 -12.81 0.65 5.53
N GLN A 8 -13.63 -0.20 6.12
CA GLN A 8 -13.32 -0.86 7.39
C GLN A 8 -12.44 -2.09 7.23
N MET A 9 -12.31 -2.62 6.01
CA MET A 9 -11.51 -3.79 5.67
C MET A 9 -10.11 -3.46 5.11
N CYS A 10 -9.66 -2.20 5.17
CA CYS A 10 -8.28 -1.87 4.85
C CYS A 10 -7.35 -2.47 5.91
N ILE A 11 -6.82 -3.62 5.61
CA ILE A 11 -5.74 -4.25 6.35
C ILE A 11 -4.44 -3.59 5.89
N ARG A 12 -3.58 -3.27 6.84
CA ARG A 12 -2.24 -2.75 6.58
C ARG A 12 -1.24 -3.62 7.27
N ASP A 13 -0.27 -4.07 6.51
CA ASP A 13 0.87 -4.81 7.02
C ASP A 13 2.12 -3.92 6.90
N SER A 14 3.00 -4.03 7.89
CA SER A 14 4.32 -3.40 7.87
C SER A 14 5.35 -4.48 7.58
N TYR A 15 5.96 -4.43 6.42
CA TYR A 15 6.99 -5.37 6.01
C TYR A 15 8.29 -5.14 6.81
N ASN A 16 8.83 -6.22 7.39
CA ASN A 16 9.99 -6.17 8.27
C ASN A 16 11.30 -6.57 7.56
N GLY A 17 11.22 -7.16 6.38
CA GLY A 17 12.36 -7.67 5.63
C GLY A 17 13.25 -6.61 4.98
N GLY A 18 12.88 -5.32 5.06
CA GLY A 18 13.65 -4.23 4.48
C GLY A 18 12.78 -3.18 3.79
N PHE A 19 13.41 -2.35 2.95
CA PHE A 19 12.70 -1.32 2.18
C PHE A 19 12.03 -1.93 0.94
N HIS A 20 10.71 -2.04 0.97
CA HIS A 20 9.93 -2.55 -0.14
C HIS A 20 9.46 -1.39 -1.03
N HIS A 21 9.97 -1.33 -2.26
CA HIS A 21 9.68 -0.23 -3.20
C HIS A 21 8.76 -0.64 -4.36
N SER A 22 8.26 -1.86 -4.40
CA SER A 22 7.36 -2.36 -5.44
C SER A 22 6.00 -1.66 -5.39
N LYS A 23 5.45 -1.33 -6.55
CA LYS A 23 4.10 -0.82 -6.73
C LYS A 23 3.34 -1.83 -7.57
N ILE A 24 2.66 -2.73 -6.88
CA ILE A 24 1.91 -3.83 -7.47
C ILE A 24 0.47 -3.71 -6.97
N MET A 25 -0.47 -3.83 -7.87
CA MET A 25 -1.88 -3.95 -7.53
C MET A 25 -2.43 -5.20 -8.22
N MET A 26 -3.18 -6.00 -7.48
CA MET A 26 -3.83 -7.20 -7.98
C MET A 26 -5.32 -7.09 -7.71
N VAL A 27 -6.14 -7.49 -8.67
CA VAL A 27 -7.60 -7.40 -8.58
C VAL A 27 -8.22 -8.73 -8.94
N ASP A 28 -8.89 -9.34 -7.97
CA ASP A 28 -9.73 -10.55 -8.09
C ASP A 28 -9.06 -11.71 -8.85
N SER A 29 -7.76 -11.85 -8.76
CA SER A 29 -6.97 -12.84 -9.52
C SER A 29 -7.22 -12.80 -11.04
N LEU A 30 -7.70 -11.68 -11.56
CA LEU A 30 -8.02 -11.49 -12.97
C LEU A 30 -6.98 -10.68 -13.70
N PHE A 31 -6.48 -9.64 -13.07
CA PHE A 31 -5.42 -8.81 -13.62
C PHE A 31 -4.54 -8.21 -12.53
N CYS A 32 -3.36 -7.80 -12.91
CA CYS A 32 -2.45 -7.06 -12.04
C CYS A 32 -1.83 -5.87 -12.76
N THR A 33 -1.34 -4.93 -11.99
CA THR A 33 -0.50 -3.84 -12.49
C THR A 33 0.82 -3.80 -11.74
N VAL A 34 1.90 -3.61 -12.46
CA VAL A 34 3.25 -3.46 -11.93
C VAL A 34 3.88 -2.22 -12.55
N GLY A 35 4.44 -1.35 -11.74
CA GLY A 35 5.03 -0.14 -12.28
C GLY A 35 5.65 0.78 -11.25
N SER A 36 5.81 2.04 -11.65
CA SER A 36 6.43 3.08 -10.84
C SER A 36 5.42 3.91 -10.04
N THR A 37 4.12 3.88 -10.38
CA THR A 37 3.09 4.74 -9.82
C THR A 37 2.81 4.46 -8.35
N ASN A 38 3.07 5.44 -7.49
CA ASN A 38 2.61 5.41 -6.11
C ASN A 38 1.14 5.87 -6.02
N LEU A 39 0.39 5.33 -5.05
CA LEU A 39 -0.97 5.78 -4.76
C LEU A 39 -0.95 7.07 -3.91
N ASN A 40 -0.30 8.10 -4.42
CA ASN A 40 -0.27 9.44 -3.82
C ASN A 40 -0.66 10.51 -4.84
N SER A 41 -0.94 11.72 -4.36
CA SER A 41 -1.40 12.82 -5.21
C SER A 41 -0.33 13.28 -6.20
N ARG A 42 0.95 13.13 -5.87
CA ARG A 42 2.05 13.52 -6.72
C ARG A 42 2.18 12.61 -7.93
N SER A 43 2.31 11.30 -7.72
CA SER A 43 2.39 10.33 -8.82
C SER A 43 1.16 10.32 -9.71
N LEU A 44 -0.02 10.57 -9.13
CA LEU A 44 -1.28 10.58 -9.90
C LEU A 44 -1.54 11.86 -10.69
N ARG A 45 -0.81 12.96 -10.43
CA ARG A 45 -1.09 14.26 -11.04
C ARG A 45 0.10 14.92 -11.74
N TYR A 46 1.32 14.68 -11.26
CA TYR A 46 2.48 15.47 -11.63
C TYR A 46 3.65 14.67 -12.17
N ASP A 47 3.84 13.44 -11.67
CA ASP A 47 4.99 12.63 -12.06
C ASP A 47 4.70 11.86 -13.37
N TYR A 48 5.75 11.68 -14.17
CA TYR A 48 5.70 10.77 -15.30
C TYR A 48 5.90 9.34 -14.79
N GLU A 49 4.89 8.52 -14.96
CA GLU A 49 4.87 7.17 -14.41
C GLU A 49 4.60 6.14 -15.51
N VAL A 50 5.14 4.95 -15.35
CA VAL A 50 4.92 3.83 -16.27
C VAL A 50 4.41 2.64 -15.48
N ASN A 51 3.27 2.09 -15.90
CA ASN A 51 2.70 0.88 -15.37
C ASN A 51 2.36 -0.10 -16.49
N ALA A 52 2.72 -1.36 -16.29
CA ALA A 52 2.22 -2.47 -17.08
C ALA A 52 0.87 -2.94 -16.51
N PHE A 53 -0.11 -3.14 -17.38
CA PHE A 53 -1.40 -3.76 -17.05
C PHE A 53 -1.41 -5.16 -17.64
N ILE A 54 -1.48 -6.17 -16.82
CA ILE A 54 -1.33 -7.57 -17.19
C ILE A 54 -2.66 -8.28 -16.92
N PHE A 55 -3.33 -8.69 -18.00
CA PHE A 55 -4.61 -9.40 -17.94
C PHE A 55 -4.34 -10.91 -18.11
N ASP A 56 -3.65 -11.46 -17.13
CA ASP A 56 -3.28 -12.87 -17.09
C ASP A 56 -3.48 -13.42 -15.68
N LYS A 57 -4.22 -14.52 -15.59
CA LYS A 57 -4.55 -15.13 -14.30
C LYS A 57 -3.36 -15.82 -13.66
N GLU A 58 -2.50 -16.45 -14.46
CA GLU A 58 -1.33 -17.17 -13.97
C GLU A 58 -0.33 -16.19 -13.33
N THR A 59 0.04 -15.15 -14.05
CA THR A 59 0.91 -14.09 -13.55
C THR A 59 0.31 -13.39 -12.32
N THR A 60 -1.00 -13.13 -12.33
CA THR A 60 -1.66 -12.51 -11.18
C THR A 60 -1.64 -13.42 -9.96
N HIS A 61 -1.80 -14.72 -10.15
CA HIS A 61 -1.72 -15.72 -9.09
C HIS A 61 -0.30 -15.84 -8.51
N GLU A 62 0.72 -15.84 -9.36
CA GLU A 62 2.12 -15.85 -8.93
C GLU A 62 2.45 -14.63 -8.05
N LEU A 63 2.07 -13.43 -8.49
CA LEU A 63 2.23 -12.21 -7.70
C LEU A 63 1.47 -12.25 -6.38
N SER A 64 0.26 -12.82 -6.39
CA SER A 64 -0.53 -13.01 -5.19
C SER A 64 0.14 -13.97 -4.20
N SER A 65 0.76 -15.03 -4.70
CA SER A 65 1.52 -15.98 -3.88
C SER A 65 2.75 -15.32 -3.26
N MET A 66 3.49 -14.53 -4.03
CA MET A 66 4.63 -13.74 -3.52
C MET A 66 4.18 -12.77 -2.43
N PHE A 67 3.05 -12.10 -2.61
CA PHE A 67 2.49 -11.19 -1.61
C PHE A 67 2.09 -11.91 -0.31
N GLU A 68 1.52 -13.11 -0.40
CA GLU A 68 1.22 -13.93 0.79
C GLU A 68 2.50 -14.38 1.51
N ASP A 69 3.59 -14.61 0.79
CA ASP A 69 4.89 -14.89 1.39
C ASP A 69 5.47 -13.65 2.10
N ASP A 70 5.42 -12.48 1.49
CA ASP A 70 5.84 -11.20 2.11
C ASP A 70 5.03 -10.90 3.38
N LYS A 71 3.76 -11.28 3.44
CA LYS A 71 2.92 -11.15 4.64
C LYS A 71 3.42 -11.95 5.81
N LYS A 72 4.11 -13.06 5.60
CA LYS A 72 4.69 -13.86 6.69
C LYS A 72 5.79 -13.09 7.43
N ASP A 73 6.50 -12.23 6.71
CA ASP A 73 7.54 -11.34 7.25
C ASP A 73 7.00 -9.95 7.59
N SER A 74 5.69 -9.80 7.64
CA SER A 74 5.02 -8.54 7.91
C SER A 74 4.31 -8.53 9.27
N THR A 75 4.22 -7.37 9.87
CA THR A 75 3.44 -7.14 11.10
C THR A 75 2.14 -6.44 10.77
N LEU A 76 1.01 -7.03 11.18
CA LEU A 76 -0.30 -6.43 11.04
C LEU A 76 -0.39 -5.14 11.85
N LEU A 77 -0.65 -4.02 11.20
CA LEU A 77 -0.83 -2.72 11.85
C LEU A 77 -2.29 -2.52 12.26
N THR A 78 -2.59 -2.73 13.53
CA THR A 78 -3.92 -2.51 14.09
C THR A 78 -4.17 -1.04 14.44
N LYS A 79 -5.46 -0.65 14.51
CA LYS A 79 -5.84 0.71 14.96
C LYS A 79 -5.40 0.99 16.40
N GLU A 80 -5.40 -0.03 17.23
CA GLU A 80 -5.00 0.03 18.64
C GLU A 80 -3.50 0.33 18.75
N GLU A 81 -2.67 -0.35 17.98
CA GLU A 81 -1.22 -0.12 17.92
C GLU A 81 -0.90 1.27 17.35
N TYR A 82 -1.64 1.67 16.32
CA TYR A 82 -1.50 3.01 15.76
C TYR A 82 -1.82 4.11 16.79
N LYS A 83 -2.83 3.92 17.63
CA LYS A 83 -3.21 4.86 18.69
C LYS A 83 -2.23 4.87 19.86
N LYS A 84 -1.57 3.76 20.17
CA LYS A 84 -0.57 3.63 21.24
C LYS A 84 0.74 4.38 20.94
N ARG A 85 0.91 4.96 19.76
CA ARG A 85 2.09 5.75 19.44
C ARG A 85 2.23 6.93 20.38
N SER A 86 3.49 7.21 20.80
CA SER A 86 3.77 8.34 21.69
C SER A 86 3.27 9.66 21.09
N ALA A 87 2.93 10.62 21.97
CA ALA A 87 2.49 11.96 21.58
C ALA A 87 3.48 12.64 20.63
N TRP A 88 4.79 12.42 20.84
CA TRP A 88 5.85 12.94 19.97
C TRP A 88 5.76 12.37 18.54
N LYS A 89 5.61 11.05 18.40
CA LYS A 89 5.43 10.41 17.08
C LYS A 89 4.17 10.89 16.37
N ARG A 90 3.12 11.17 17.11
CA ARG A 90 1.87 11.74 16.56
C ARG A 90 2.09 13.17 16.07
N PHE A 91 2.79 13.99 16.86
CA PHE A 91 3.12 15.37 16.50
C PHE A 91 4.02 15.43 15.26
N VAL A 92 5.08 14.64 15.21
CA VAL A 92 5.98 14.55 14.04
C VAL A 92 5.20 14.11 12.79
N GLY A 93 4.32 13.12 12.91
CA GLY A 93 3.48 12.66 11.80
C GLY A 93 2.49 13.74 11.33
N TRP A 94 1.90 14.50 12.24
CA TRP A 94 1.03 15.62 11.93
C TRP A 94 1.80 16.73 11.20
N PHE A 95 2.98 17.11 11.73
CA PHE A 95 3.85 18.10 11.11
C PHE A 95 4.29 17.68 9.70
N ALA A 96 4.75 16.44 9.53
CA ALA A 96 5.11 15.90 8.23
C ALA A 96 3.95 15.91 7.23
N ASN A 97 2.73 15.64 7.68
CA ASN A 97 1.52 15.70 6.84
C ASN A 97 1.24 17.10 6.26
N MET A 98 1.71 18.17 6.90
CA MET A 98 1.59 19.52 6.33
C MET A 98 2.38 19.68 5.04
N PHE A 99 3.43 18.89 4.84
CA PHE A 99 4.27 18.92 3.64
C PHE A 99 3.82 17.92 2.55
N THR A 100 2.81 17.11 2.83
CA THR A 100 2.28 16.12 1.86
C THR A 100 1.91 16.73 0.50
N PRO A 101 1.38 17.97 0.38
CA PRO A 101 1.09 18.58 -0.91
C PRO A 101 2.35 18.91 -1.73
N PHE A 102 3.53 18.95 -1.09
CA PHE A 102 4.81 19.26 -1.74
C PHE A 102 5.67 18.00 -1.99
N LEU A 103 5.23 16.87 -1.49
CA LEU A 103 5.85 15.55 -1.64
C LEU A 103 5.04 14.72 -2.63
#